data_d1f5f1af06ddf379afde8353550d0603
#
_entry.id   d1f5f1af06ddf379afde8353550d0603
#
_cell.length_a   1.000
_cell.length_b   1.000
_cell.length_c   1.000
_cell.angle_alpha   90.00
_cell.angle_beta   90.00
_cell.angle_gamma   90.00
#
_symmetry.space_group_name_H-M   'P 1'
#
loop_
_entity.id
_entity.type
_entity.pdbx_description
1 polymer ?
#
loop_
_entity_poly.entity_id
_entity_poly.type
_entity_poly.pdbx_seq_one_letter_code
_entity_poly.pdbx_strand_id
1 'polypeptide(L)'
;MSDIPAKAAEHEAEKGSWGEIFRDGLGLYSALVIGGIAMHATQMLVIAIIMPTIVADIGGAAYYTWAAMLYTIGSIVGGASTGVVWARLGARRGYAIAAGIFALGTVACALAPDIGTLIAARTVQGWAGGLVAGSGMALITSLYSARLRTRIIAISQGTF
;
A
#
# COMPACT_ATOMS: atom_id res chain seq x y z
N MET A 1 -17.60 -38.49 -26.93
CA MET A 1 -17.56 -37.13 -27.49
C MET A 1 -18.52 -36.23 -26.70
N SER A 2 -18.41 -36.21 -25.36
CA SER A 2 -19.36 -35.54 -24.42
C SER A 2 -18.72 -34.77 -23.26
N ASP A 3 -17.39 -34.45 -23.35
CA ASP A 3 -16.68 -33.80 -22.24
C ASP A 3 -16.52 -32.28 -22.41
N ILE A 4 -17.01 -31.71 -23.51
CA ILE A 4 -16.89 -30.27 -23.82
C ILE A 4 -17.79 -29.40 -22.92
N PRO A 5 -19.05 -29.78 -22.62
CA PRO A 5 -19.90 -28.96 -21.76
C PRO A 5 -19.47 -28.96 -20.28
N ALA A 6 -18.90 -30.07 -19.79
CA ALA A 6 -18.41 -30.14 -18.41
C ALA A 6 -17.17 -29.24 -18.18
N LYS A 7 -16.22 -29.23 -19.13
CA LYS A 7 -15.06 -28.33 -19.10
C LYS A 7 -15.43 -26.86 -19.26
N ALA A 8 -16.47 -26.55 -20.04
CA ALA A 8 -16.96 -25.18 -20.17
C ALA A 8 -17.65 -24.69 -18.89
N ALA A 9 -18.44 -25.56 -18.23
CA ALA A 9 -19.05 -25.27 -16.94
C ALA A 9 -18.02 -25.15 -15.80
N GLU A 10 -16.96 -25.97 -15.81
CA GLU A 10 -15.82 -25.82 -14.91
C GLU A 10 -15.06 -24.52 -15.16
N HIS A 11 -14.90 -24.11 -16.42
CA HIS A 11 -14.24 -22.84 -16.79
C HIS A 11 -15.10 -21.61 -16.45
N GLU A 12 -16.44 -21.72 -16.47
CA GLU A 12 -17.34 -20.64 -16.01
C GLU A 12 -17.44 -20.58 -14.48
N ALA A 13 -17.44 -21.71 -13.79
CA ALA A 13 -17.30 -21.77 -12.34
C ALA A 13 -15.92 -21.29 -11.85
N GLU A 14 -14.93 -21.31 -12.73
CA GLU A 14 -13.57 -20.82 -12.51
C GLU A 14 -13.47 -19.27 -12.59
N LYS A 15 -14.43 -18.63 -13.24
CA LYS A 15 -14.58 -17.15 -13.24
C LYS A 15 -15.28 -16.75 -11.95
N GLY A 16 -14.53 -16.73 -10.83
CA GLY A 16 -15.01 -16.13 -9.59
C GLY A 16 -15.71 -14.79 -9.89
N SER A 17 -16.98 -14.70 -9.54
CA SER A 17 -17.80 -13.53 -9.84
C SER A 17 -17.20 -12.30 -9.16
N TRP A 18 -17.04 -11.20 -9.89
CA TRP A 18 -16.68 -9.89 -9.32
C TRP A 18 -17.63 -9.48 -8.20
N GLY A 19 -18.89 -9.99 -8.22
CA GLY A 19 -19.88 -9.78 -7.16
C GLY A 19 -19.49 -10.42 -5.82
N GLU A 20 -18.65 -11.46 -5.79
CA GLU A 20 -18.19 -12.08 -4.55
C GLU A 20 -17.21 -11.19 -3.77
N ILE A 21 -16.49 -10.30 -4.48
CA ILE A 21 -15.59 -9.32 -3.86
C ILE A 21 -16.40 -8.30 -3.05
N PHE A 22 -17.64 -8.03 -3.44
CA PHE A 22 -18.52 -7.05 -2.79
C PHE A 22 -19.53 -7.66 -1.81
N ARG A 23 -19.60 -9.00 -1.69
CA ARG A 23 -20.43 -9.70 -0.71
C ARG A 23 -19.73 -9.72 0.65
N ASP A 24 -20.50 -9.71 1.73
CA ASP A 24 -20.06 -9.93 3.12
C ASP A 24 -19.06 -8.90 3.68
N GLY A 25 -19.09 -7.63 3.22
CA GLY A 25 -18.20 -6.58 3.72
C GLY A 25 -16.76 -6.67 3.20
N LEU A 26 -16.41 -7.69 2.42
CA LEU A 26 -15.10 -7.87 1.80
C LEU A 26 -14.77 -6.73 0.81
N GLY A 27 -15.79 -6.11 0.20
CA GLY A 27 -15.61 -5.00 -0.73
C GLY A 27 -14.94 -3.77 -0.10
N LEU A 28 -15.31 -3.43 1.14
CA LEU A 28 -14.69 -2.33 1.86
C LEU A 28 -13.22 -2.63 2.19
N TYR A 29 -12.93 -3.86 2.62
CA TYR A 29 -11.54 -4.27 2.89
C TYR A 29 -10.70 -4.28 1.61
N SER A 30 -11.26 -4.75 0.49
CA SER A 30 -10.58 -4.72 -0.81
C SER A 30 -10.28 -3.28 -1.24
N ALA A 31 -11.25 -2.38 -1.12
CA ALA A 31 -11.08 -0.97 -1.47
C ALA A 31 -10.02 -0.29 -0.59
N LEU A 32 -10.02 -0.56 0.72
CA LEU A 32 -9.01 -0.03 1.65
C LEU A 32 -7.61 -0.55 1.33
N VAL A 33 -7.48 -1.83 1.01
CA VAL A 33 -6.19 -2.44 0.69
C VAL A 33 -5.65 -1.92 -0.64
N ILE A 34 -6.47 -1.93 -1.68
CA ILE A 34 -6.09 -1.43 -3.02
C ILE A 34 -5.79 0.08 -2.95
N GLY A 35 -6.65 0.85 -2.26
CA GLY A 35 -6.44 2.27 -2.04
C GLY A 35 -5.15 2.58 -1.27
N GLY A 36 -4.83 1.80 -0.25
CA GLY A 36 -3.58 1.93 0.53
C GLY A 36 -2.34 1.64 -0.31
N ILE A 37 -2.37 0.61 -1.13
CA ILE A 37 -1.28 0.26 -2.06
C ILE A 37 -1.12 1.36 -3.13
N ALA A 38 -2.22 1.80 -3.75
CA ALA A 38 -2.22 2.86 -4.74
C ALA A 38 -1.69 4.19 -4.17
N MET A 39 -2.12 4.54 -2.95
CA MET A 39 -1.64 5.73 -2.25
C MET A 39 -0.14 5.65 -1.94
N HIS A 40 0.36 4.48 -1.53
CA HIS A 40 1.80 4.25 -1.33
C HIS A 40 2.59 4.40 -2.64
N ALA A 41 2.11 3.82 -3.74
CA ALA A 41 2.71 3.96 -5.07
C ALA A 41 2.73 5.42 -5.55
N THR A 42 1.62 6.13 -5.37
CA THR A 42 1.51 7.55 -5.75
C THR A 42 2.55 8.41 -5.03
N GLN A 43 2.86 8.12 -3.77
CA GLN A 43 3.87 8.86 -3.00
C GLN A 43 5.28 8.76 -3.60
N MET A 44 5.61 7.66 -4.26
CA MET A 44 6.88 7.52 -4.98
C MET A 44 6.97 8.50 -6.17
N LEU A 45 5.86 8.67 -6.91
CA LEU A 45 5.78 9.57 -8.07
C LEU A 45 5.70 11.04 -7.65
N VAL A 46 4.88 11.33 -6.63
CA VAL A 46 4.65 12.70 -6.14
C VAL A 46 5.97 13.34 -5.72
N ILE A 47 6.83 12.61 -4.99
CA ILE A 47 8.10 13.18 -4.53
C ILE A 47 9.01 13.55 -5.71
N ALA A 48 9.03 12.72 -6.77
CA ALA A 48 9.87 12.99 -7.94
C ALA A 48 9.43 14.29 -8.68
N ILE A 49 8.11 14.56 -8.68
CA ILE A 49 7.53 15.70 -9.40
C ILE A 49 7.60 16.99 -8.56
N ILE A 50 7.29 16.91 -7.26
CA ILE A 50 7.12 18.09 -6.40
C ILE A 50 8.44 18.52 -5.75
N MET A 51 9.41 17.62 -5.60
CA MET A 51 10.64 17.90 -4.89
C MET A 51 11.45 19.09 -5.43
N PRO A 52 11.55 19.34 -6.76
CA PRO A 52 12.21 20.54 -7.26
C PRO A 52 11.60 21.85 -6.73
N THR A 53 10.26 21.90 -6.65
CA THR A 53 9.53 23.05 -6.11
C THR A 53 9.77 23.22 -4.61
N ILE A 54 9.72 22.12 -3.85
CA ILE A 54 9.98 22.14 -2.39
C ILE A 54 11.40 22.68 -2.11
N VAL A 55 12.40 22.19 -2.86
CA VAL A 55 13.79 22.63 -2.69
C VAL A 55 13.96 24.10 -3.06
N ALA A 56 13.21 24.61 -4.02
CA ALA A 56 13.22 26.03 -4.35
C ALA A 56 12.67 26.90 -3.20
N ASP A 57 11.68 26.41 -2.47
CA ASP A 57 11.01 27.14 -1.38
C ASP A 57 11.78 27.07 -0.06
N ILE A 58 12.20 25.87 0.36
CA ILE A 58 12.82 25.65 1.69
C ILE A 58 14.33 25.36 1.63
N GLY A 59 14.92 25.35 0.44
CA GLY A 59 16.33 25.05 0.21
C GLY A 59 16.68 23.57 0.36
N GLY A 60 17.98 23.29 0.53
CA GLY A 60 18.45 21.93 0.82
C GLY A 60 18.63 21.02 -0.39
N ALA A 61 19.00 21.59 -1.56
CA ALA A 61 19.23 20.83 -2.80
C ALA A 61 20.19 19.65 -2.64
N ALA A 62 21.19 19.76 -1.76
CA ALA A 62 22.12 18.67 -1.46
C ALA A 62 21.45 17.46 -0.81
N TYR A 63 20.31 17.62 -0.18
CA TYR A 63 19.56 16.58 0.53
C TYR A 63 18.34 16.04 -0.24
N TYR A 64 18.13 16.50 -1.47
CA TYR A 64 17.04 16.10 -2.36
C TYR A 64 16.85 14.58 -2.39
N THR A 65 17.93 13.86 -2.69
CA THR A 65 17.91 12.40 -2.85
C THR A 65 17.62 11.66 -1.53
N TRP A 66 18.02 12.25 -0.39
CA TRP A 66 17.81 11.63 0.93
C TRP A 66 16.34 11.51 1.29
N ALA A 67 15.49 12.45 0.89
CA ALA A 67 14.05 12.38 1.12
C ALA A 67 13.41 11.16 0.45
N ALA A 68 13.83 10.82 -0.76
CA ALA A 68 13.34 9.63 -1.46
C ALA A 68 13.96 8.34 -0.90
N MET A 69 15.27 8.35 -0.64
CA MET A 69 15.99 7.18 -0.11
C MET A 69 15.49 6.76 1.26
N LEU A 70 15.34 7.70 2.19
CA LEU A 70 14.89 7.39 3.56
C LEU A 70 13.42 6.99 3.62
N TYR A 71 12.58 7.53 2.73
CA TYR A 71 11.23 7.01 2.55
C TYR A 71 11.25 5.54 2.12
N THR A 72 12.10 5.18 1.13
CA THR A 72 12.22 3.81 0.63
C THR A 72 12.76 2.86 1.69
N ILE A 73 13.81 3.25 2.40
CA ILE A 73 14.37 2.47 3.51
C ILE A 73 13.32 2.27 4.61
N GLY A 74 12.62 3.33 4.99
CA GLY A 74 11.51 3.27 5.94
C GLY A 74 10.44 2.28 5.48
N SER A 75 10.07 2.31 4.21
CA SER A 75 9.07 1.41 3.62
C SER A 75 9.50 -0.06 3.68
N ILE A 76 10.75 -0.37 3.39
CA ILE A 76 11.28 -1.74 3.48
C ILE A 76 11.22 -2.23 4.94
N VAL A 77 11.67 -1.40 5.89
CA VAL A 77 11.63 -1.72 7.33
C VAL A 77 10.17 -1.88 7.80
N GLY A 78 9.27 -1.01 7.35
CA GLY A 78 7.83 -1.08 7.63
C GLY A 78 7.23 -2.38 7.14
N GLY A 79 7.47 -2.75 5.89
CA GLY A 79 7.02 -4.01 5.31
C GLY A 79 7.54 -5.23 6.07
N ALA A 80 8.82 -5.26 6.42
CA ALA A 80 9.42 -6.31 7.23
C ALA A 80 8.82 -6.40 8.64
N SER A 81 8.41 -5.27 9.22
CA SER A 81 7.82 -5.18 10.56
C SER A 81 6.36 -5.66 10.61
N THR A 82 5.70 -5.88 9.46
CA THR A 82 4.27 -6.22 9.39
C THR A 82 3.91 -7.44 10.23
N GLY A 83 4.71 -8.51 10.16
CA GLY A 83 4.46 -9.73 10.92
C GLY A 83 4.48 -9.50 12.43
N VAL A 84 5.43 -8.71 12.93
CA VAL A 84 5.56 -8.38 14.36
C VAL A 84 4.39 -7.51 14.83
N VAL A 85 4.01 -6.51 14.05
CA VAL A 85 2.88 -5.61 14.34
C VAL A 85 1.57 -6.40 14.39
N TRP A 86 1.37 -7.32 13.44
CA TRP A 86 0.17 -8.17 13.41
C TRP A 86 0.11 -9.16 14.58
N ALA A 87 1.24 -9.73 14.97
CA ALA A 87 1.29 -10.63 16.11
C ALA A 87 0.89 -9.93 17.43
N ARG A 88 1.19 -8.64 17.56
CA ARG A 88 0.91 -7.87 18.78
C ARG A 88 -0.45 -7.18 18.78
N LEU A 89 -0.85 -6.58 17.66
CA LEU A 89 -2.02 -5.70 17.58
C LEU A 89 -3.19 -6.31 16.80
N GLY A 90 -2.94 -7.41 16.09
CA GLY A 90 -3.87 -7.98 15.13
C GLY A 90 -3.90 -7.20 13.80
N ALA A 91 -4.36 -7.84 12.73
CA ALA A 91 -4.33 -7.29 11.37
C ALA A 91 -5.12 -5.98 11.24
N ARG A 92 -6.35 -5.93 11.78
CA ARG A 92 -7.25 -4.78 11.65
C ARG A 92 -6.71 -3.54 12.37
N ARG A 93 -6.26 -3.69 13.61
CA ARG A 93 -5.72 -2.57 14.41
C ARG A 93 -4.36 -2.13 13.87
N GLY A 94 -3.50 -3.09 13.49
CA GLY A 94 -2.21 -2.81 12.89
C GLY A 94 -2.34 -1.98 11.61
N TYR A 95 -3.26 -2.36 10.72
CA TYR A 95 -3.55 -1.60 9.49
C TYR A 95 -4.07 -0.19 9.80
N ALA A 96 -5.04 -0.04 10.72
CA ALA A 96 -5.62 1.26 11.06
C ALA A 96 -4.58 2.21 11.66
N ILE A 97 -3.71 1.71 12.54
CA ILE A 97 -2.62 2.50 13.12
C ILE A 97 -1.61 2.90 12.06
N ALA A 98 -1.22 1.98 11.18
CA ALA A 98 -0.29 2.27 10.09
C ALA A 98 -0.85 3.34 9.14
N ALA A 99 -2.14 3.23 8.76
CA ALA A 99 -2.80 4.22 7.93
C ALA A 99 -2.89 5.59 8.62
N GLY A 100 -3.16 5.62 9.92
CA GLY A 100 -3.16 6.85 10.73
C GLY A 100 -1.79 7.52 10.78
N ILE A 101 -0.72 6.76 11.05
CA ILE A 101 0.66 7.28 11.05
C ILE A 101 1.04 7.77 9.65
N PHE A 102 0.63 7.06 8.60
CA PHE A 102 0.88 7.49 7.22
C PHE A 102 0.21 8.84 6.91
N ALA A 103 -1.05 9.01 7.31
CA ALA A 103 -1.79 10.26 7.13
C ALA A 103 -1.14 11.42 7.91
N LEU A 104 -0.77 11.19 9.18
CA LEU A 104 -0.04 12.17 9.99
C LEU A 104 1.32 12.52 9.39
N GLY A 105 2.05 11.52 8.87
CA GLY A 105 3.30 11.75 8.16
C GLY A 105 3.12 12.61 6.91
N THR A 106 2.01 12.43 6.18
CA THR A 106 1.68 13.27 5.01
C THR A 106 1.45 14.72 5.42
N VAL A 107 0.69 14.95 6.49
CA VAL A 107 0.48 16.31 7.03
C VAL A 107 1.80 16.92 7.52
N ALA A 108 2.62 16.15 8.21
CA ALA A 108 3.93 16.61 8.68
C ALA A 108 4.85 17.00 7.52
N CYS A 109 4.83 16.26 6.42
CA CYS A 109 5.57 16.62 5.20
C CYS A 109 5.07 17.93 4.58
N ALA A 110 3.74 18.14 4.57
CA ALA A 110 3.13 19.35 4.01
C ALA A 110 3.42 20.61 4.86
N LEU A 111 3.65 20.44 6.15
CA LEU A 111 3.92 21.52 7.11
C LEU A 111 5.42 21.66 7.43
N ALA A 112 6.30 20.94 6.77
CA ALA A 112 7.72 20.94 7.06
C ALA A 112 8.36 22.32 6.77
N PRO A 113 8.95 22.98 7.77
CA PRO A 113 9.55 24.31 7.61
C PRO A 113 10.95 24.26 6.99
N ASP A 114 11.59 23.10 7.01
CA ASP A 114 12.95 22.87 6.52
C ASP A 114 13.12 21.45 5.99
N ILE A 115 14.20 21.25 5.22
CA ILE A 115 14.49 19.95 4.57
C ILE A 115 14.73 18.82 5.59
N GLY A 116 15.29 19.11 6.76
CA GLY A 116 15.55 18.11 7.80
C GLY A 116 14.25 17.54 8.37
N THR A 117 13.30 18.42 8.69
CA THR A 117 11.95 18.05 9.15
C THR A 117 11.21 17.26 8.06
N LEU A 118 11.33 17.67 6.80
CA LEU A 118 10.75 16.95 5.67
C LEU A 118 11.30 15.52 5.58
N ILE A 119 12.61 15.35 5.66
CA ILE A 119 13.27 14.03 5.60
C ILE A 119 12.82 13.13 6.76
N ALA A 120 12.76 13.66 7.98
CA ALA A 120 12.29 12.92 9.14
C ALA A 120 10.82 12.46 8.97
N ALA A 121 9.94 13.38 8.55
CA ALA A 121 8.54 13.08 8.27
C ALA A 121 8.40 12.02 7.16
N ARG A 122 9.20 12.09 6.11
CA ARG A 122 9.27 11.12 5.01
C ARG A 122 9.71 9.73 5.48
N THR A 123 10.66 9.65 6.40
CA THR A 123 11.11 8.37 6.96
C THR A 123 9.99 7.67 7.71
N VAL A 124 9.28 8.40 8.57
CA VAL A 124 8.12 7.88 9.32
C VAL A 124 6.97 7.51 8.38
N GLN A 125 6.67 8.38 7.41
CA GLN A 125 5.66 8.13 6.39
C GLN A 125 6.00 6.89 5.56
N GLY A 126 7.26 6.70 5.17
CA GLY A 126 7.74 5.52 4.47
C GLY A 126 7.51 4.25 5.28
N TRP A 127 7.91 4.24 6.56
CA TRP A 127 7.71 3.10 7.44
C TRP A 127 6.22 2.72 7.56
N ALA A 128 5.36 3.70 7.78
CA ALA A 128 3.92 3.47 7.85
C ALA A 128 3.34 2.99 6.49
N GLY A 129 3.81 3.55 5.36
CA GLY A 129 3.42 3.13 4.02
C GLY A 129 3.81 1.68 3.73
N GLY A 130 5.01 1.27 4.14
CA GLY A 130 5.46 -0.12 4.05
C GLY A 130 4.61 -1.08 4.89
N LEU A 131 4.21 -0.68 6.10
CA LEU A 131 3.27 -1.43 6.93
C LEU A 131 1.90 -1.57 6.26
N VAL A 132 1.37 -0.50 5.66
CA VAL A 132 0.09 -0.52 4.92
C VAL A 132 0.17 -1.48 3.74
N ALA A 133 1.22 -1.38 2.91
CA ALA A 133 1.42 -2.26 1.76
C ALA A 133 1.61 -3.72 2.16
N GLY A 134 2.47 -4.00 3.14
CA GLY A 134 2.71 -5.33 3.67
C GLY A 134 1.45 -5.94 4.31
N SER A 135 0.70 -5.15 5.08
CA SER A 135 -0.58 -5.55 5.66
C SER A 135 -1.62 -5.84 4.60
N GLY A 136 -1.68 -5.01 3.54
CA GLY A 136 -2.57 -5.22 2.41
C GLY A 136 -2.31 -6.55 1.72
N MET A 137 -1.05 -6.85 1.40
CA MET A 137 -0.66 -8.11 0.78
C MET A 137 -0.98 -9.32 1.67
N ALA A 138 -0.73 -9.23 2.98
CA ALA A 138 -1.03 -10.29 3.92
C ALA A 138 -2.56 -10.50 4.09
N LEU A 139 -3.37 -9.43 4.10
CA LEU A 139 -4.84 -9.52 4.11
C LEU A 139 -5.37 -10.19 2.84
N ILE A 140 -4.87 -9.82 1.66
CA ILE A 140 -5.22 -10.47 0.40
C ILE A 140 -4.94 -11.97 0.48
N THR A 141 -3.80 -12.36 1.05
CA THR A 141 -3.43 -13.78 1.15
C THR A 141 -4.25 -14.55 2.18
N SER A 142 -4.77 -13.91 3.22
CA SER A 142 -5.54 -14.55 4.29
C SER A 142 -7.05 -14.60 4.02
N LEU A 143 -7.61 -13.58 3.37
CA LEU A 143 -9.06 -13.44 3.18
C LEU A 143 -9.56 -14.03 1.87
N TYR A 144 -8.69 -14.13 0.85
CA TYR A 144 -9.12 -14.55 -0.48
C TYR A 144 -8.65 -15.95 -0.82
N SER A 145 -9.53 -16.73 -1.48
CA SER A 145 -9.17 -18.03 -2.04
C SER A 145 -8.04 -17.87 -3.07
N ALA A 146 -7.27 -18.94 -3.32
CA ALA A 146 -6.11 -18.91 -4.22
C ALA A 146 -6.42 -18.31 -5.60
N ARG A 147 -7.66 -18.50 -6.10
CA ARG A 147 -8.12 -18.01 -7.41
C ARG A 147 -8.34 -16.50 -7.44
N LEU A 148 -9.00 -15.94 -6.42
CA LEU A 148 -9.25 -14.50 -6.30
C LEU A 148 -7.98 -13.73 -5.96
N ARG A 149 -7.06 -14.34 -5.22
CA ARG A 149 -5.76 -13.79 -4.85
C ARG A 149 -4.96 -13.32 -6.06
N THR A 150 -4.82 -14.17 -7.08
CA THR A 150 -4.06 -13.85 -8.30
C THR A 150 -4.62 -12.62 -9.02
N ARG A 151 -5.97 -12.49 -9.08
CA ARG A 151 -6.62 -11.35 -9.73
C ARG A 151 -6.43 -10.05 -8.95
N ILE A 152 -6.57 -10.07 -7.63
CA ILE A 152 -6.40 -8.90 -6.78
C ILE A 152 -4.94 -8.45 -6.81
N ILE A 153 -3.98 -9.38 -6.78
CA ILE A 153 -2.56 -9.07 -6.92
C ILE A 153 -2.28 -8.45 -8.30
N ALA A 154 -2.85 -8.99 -9.38
CA ALA A 154 -2.68 -8.43 -10.72
C ALA A 154 -3.21 -6.98 -10.83
N ILE A 155 -4.36 -6.68 -10.21
CA ILE A 155 -4.90 -5.30 -10.16
C ILE A 155 -3.98 -4.40 -9.34
N SER A 156 -3.51 -4.86 -8.18
CA SER A 156 -2.62 -4.07 -7.32
C SER A 156 -1.27 -3.79 -7.98
N GLN A 157 -0.75 -4.71 -8.77
CA GLN A 157 0.51 -4.53 -9.52
C GLN A 157 0.31 -3.70 -10.79
N GLY A 158 -0.88 -3.72 -11.40
CA GLY A 158 -1.21 -2.87 -12.55
C GLY A 158 -1.37 -1.39 -12.19
N THR A 159 -1.28 -1.03 -10.92
CA THR A 159 -1.31 0.36 -10.42
C THR A 159 0.10 0.98 -10.41
N PHE A 160 1.15 0.20 -10.62
CA PHE A 160 2.53 0.61 -10.80
C PHE A 160 2.89 0.63 -12.27
#